data_71d72b9a382f36ade0a3f63d61ca099c
#
_entry.id   71d72b9a382f36ade0a3f63d61ca099c
#
_cell.length_a   1.000
_cell.length_b   1.000
_cell.length_c   1.000
_cell.angle_alpha   90.00
_cell.angle_beta   90.00
_cell.angle_gamma   90.00
#
_symmetry.space_group_name_H-M   'P 1'
#
loop_
_entity.id
_entity.type
_entity.pdbx_description
1 polymer ?
#
loop_
_entity_poly.entity_id
_entity_poly.type
_entity_poly.pdbx_seq_one_letter_code
_entity_poly.pdbx_strand_id
1 'polypeptide(L)'
;VDILISTPGRLIDHMGSGTVKLGKSHTFVFDEADRMLDMGFIDEVKEMQAALREDHQTVMFSATMNDKVRKLSMALLKEPEFVEQERKTMVAETISHKLMNVRRKNKIDLLVQILQDETIEKALVFSRTKLGADNICGLLKEAFRDTPVRVDSIHGDKKQRTREKILLNFRKGRTKVLVATDVAARGIDVDGISHVINYELPIEAENYVHRVGRTG
;
A
#
# COMPACT_ATOMS: atom_id res chain seq x y z
N VAL A 1 26.58 11.49 4.91
CA VAL A 1 25.62 10.39 4.78
C VAL A 1 25.85 9.77 3.41
N ASP A 2 26.09 8.47 3.37
CA ASP A 2 26.41 7.75 2.12
C ASP A 2 25.13 7.28 1.38
N ILE A 3 24.06 7.00 2.14
CA ILE A 3 22.77 6.61 1.62
C ILE A 3 21.69 7.47 2.27
N LEU A 4 20.84 8.10 1.45
CA LEU A 4 19.68 8.87 1.88
C LEU A 4 18.42 8.19 1.39
N ILE A 5 17.53 7.83 2.33
CA ILE A 5 16.21 7.26 2.01
C ILE A 5 15.13 8.25 2.45
N SER A 6 14.26 8.62 1.54
CA SER A 6 13.22 9.61 1.82
C SER A 6 11.97 9.39 0.93
N THR A 7 10.85 9.93 1.34
CA THR A 7 9.69 10.12 0.46
C THR A 7 9.84 11.42 -0.33
N PRO A 8 9.22 11.56 -1.53
CA PRO A 8 9.38 12.74 -2.38
C PRO A 8 9.13 14.06 -1.65
N GLY A 9 7.95 14.25 -1.07
CA GLY A 9 7.62 15.49 -0.37
C GLY A 9 8.58 15.83 0.77
N ARG A 10 9.03 14.82 1.55
CA ARG A 10 9.98 15.07 2.64
C ARG A 10 11.37 15.47 2.14
N LEU A 11 11.80 14.91 1.02
CA LEU A 11 13.08 15.28 0.41
C LEU A 11 13.03 16.71 -0.12
N ILE A 12 11.95 17.10 -0.79
CA ILE A 12 11.75 18.48 -1.26
C ILE A 12 11.78 19.47 -0.09
N ASP A 13 11.09 19.20 1.03
CA ASP A 13 11.14 20.03 2.23
C ASP A 13 12.58 20.25 2.74
N HIS A 14 13.37 19.18 2.77
CA HIS A 14 14.78 19.27 3.20
C HIS A 14 15.69 19.97 2.18
N MET A 15 15.42 19.82 0.90
CA MET A 15 16.13 20.56 -0.17
C MET A 15 15.79 22.07 -0.07
N GLY A 16 14.50 22.42 0.06
CA GLY A 16 14.04 23.79 0.20
C GLY A 16 14.61 24.50 1.43
N SER A 17 14.78 23.78 2.54
CA SER A 17 15.43 24.30 3.76
C SER A 17 16.97 24.31 3.69
N GLY A 18 17.57 23.82 2.60
CA GLY A 18 19.00 23.71 2.44
C GLY A 18 19.70 22.66 3.33
N THR A 19 18.91 21.85 4.05
CA THR A 19 19.42 20.79 4.95
C THR A 19 20.02 19.62 4.15
N VAL A 20 19.48 19.34 2.96
CA VAL A 20 19.94 18.30 2.04
C VAL A 20 20.36 18.93 0.72
N LYS A 21 21.50 18.49 0.18
CA LYS A 21 22.00 18.88 -1.15
C LYS A 21 22.34 17.63 -1.93
N LEU A 22 21.72 17.45 -3.10
CA LEU A 22 21.86 16.26 -3.94
C LEU A 22 23.01 16.35 -4.97
N GLY A 23 23.62 17.50 -5.15
CA GLY A 23 24.61 17.73 -6.20
C GLY A 23 25.89 16.86 -6.12
N LYS A 24 26.07 16.04 -5.08
CA LYS A 24 27.15 15.06 -4.97
C LYS A 24 26.66 13.61 -5.07
N SER A 25 25.35 13.40 -5.25
CA SER A 25 24.79 12.05 -5.35
C SER A 25 25.07 11.45 -6.73
N HIS A 26 25.64 10.25 -6.74
CA HIS A 26 26.01 9.53 -7.97
C HIS A 26 24.91 8.60 -8.46
N THR A 27 24.02 8.17 -7.58
CA THR A 27 22.95 7.24 -7.91
C THR A 27 21.64 7.73 -7.33
N PHE A 28 20.60 7.67 -8.14
CA PHE A 28 19.24 8.03 -7.77
C PHE A 28 18.31 6.85 -8.04
N VAL A 29 17.59 6.40 -7.02
CA VAL A 29 16.74 5.24 -7.11
C VAL A 29 15.29 5.64 -6.87
N PHE A 30 14.43 5.33 -7.84
CA PHE A 30 12.98 5.39 -7.72
C PHE A 30 12.44 4.00 -7.42
N ASP A 31 11.86 3.84 -6.28
CA ASP A 31 11.15 2.62 -5.93
C ASP A 31 9.63 2.85 -5.97
N GLU A 32 8.86 1.86 -6.40
CA GLU A 32 7.41 1.97 -6.61
C GLU A 32 7.02 3.15 -7.54
N ALA A 33 7.63 3.26 -8.72
CA ALA A 33 7.43 4.39 -9.65
C ALA A 33 5.98 4.52 -10.13
N ASP A 34 5.26 3.41 -10.35
CA ASP A 34 3.82 3.37 -10.61
C ASP A 34 3.03 4.07 -9.51
N ARG A 35 3.41 3.84 -8.26
CA ARG A 35 2.77 4.47 -7.11
C ARG A 35 3.06 5.97 -7.02
N MET A 36 4.28 6.39 -7.32
CA MET A 36 4.61 7.83 -7.36
C MET A 36 3.78 8.56 -8.41
N LEU A 37 3.51 7.91 -9.55
CA LEU A 37 2.61 8.38 -10.59
C LEU A 37 1.17 8.53 -10.09
N ASP A 38 0.62 7.49 -9.45
CA ASP A 38 -0.75 7.49 -8.92
C ASP A 38 -0.96 8.55 -7.84
N MET A 39 0.07 8.86 -7.07
CA MET A 39 0.05 9.88 -6.02
C MET A 39 0.33 11.30 -6.54
N GLY A 40 0.71 11.45 -7.81
CA GLY A 40 0.97 12.73 -8.44
C GLY A 40 2.32 13.37 -8.12
N PHE A 41 3.31 12.60 -7.63
CA PHE A 41 4.64 13.10 -7.26
C PHE A 41 5.62 13.31 -8.41
N ILE A 42 5.13 13.46 -9.64
CA ILE A 42 5.99 13.55 -10.82
C ILE A 42 6.81 14.84 -10.84
N ASP A 43 6.23 15.94 -10.41
CA ASP A 43 6.90 17.23 -10.43
C ASP A 43 7.99 17.29 -9.35
N GLU A 44 7.73 16.74 -8.16
CA GLU A 44 8.73 16.58 -7.10
C GLU A 44 9.88 15.69 -7.54
N VAL A 45 9.59 14.61 -8.24
CA VAL A 45 10.62 13.71 -8.79
C VAL A 45 11.51 14.43 -9.79
N LYS A 46 10.95 15.22 -10.71
CA LYS A 46 11.73 16.04 -11.65
C LYS A 46 12.57 17.08 -10.96
N GLU A 47 12.04 17.73 -9.92
CA GLU A 47 12.77 18.72 -9.12
C GLU A 47 13.97 18.07 -8.42
N MET A 48 13.78 16.89 -7.82
CA MET A 48 14.86 16.13 -7.20
C MET A 48 15.93 15.75 -8.23
N GLN A 49 15.52 15.27 -9.41
CA GLN A 49 16.43 14.89 -10.48
C GLN A 49 17.25 16.08 -11.01
N ALA A 50 16.63 17.25 -11.14
CA ALA A 50 17.30 18.47 -11.57
C ALA A 50 18.35 18.96 -10.57
N ALA A 51 18.25 18.57 -9.30
CA ALA A 51 19.21 18.93 -8.26
C ALA A 51 20.40 17.95 -8.14
N LEU A 52 20.37 16.85 -8.90
CA LEU A 52 21.48 15.89 -8.96
C LEU A 52 22.61 16.38 -9.87
N ARG A 53 23.76 15.77 -9.73
CA ARG A 53 24.88 15.99 -10.67
C ARG A 53 24.50 15.47 -12.08
N GLU A 54 25.10 16.02 -13.10
CA GLU A 54 24.75 15.71 -14.49
C GLU A 54 25.07 14.26 -14.89
N ASP A 55 26.12 13.68 -14.32
CA ASP A 55 26.62 12.32 -14.59
C ASP A 55 26.13 11.27 -13.57
N HIS A 56 24.97 11.49 -12.93
CA HIS A 56 24.37 10.50 -12.04
C HIS A 56 23.73 9.33 -12.79
N GLN A 57 23.72 8.17 -12.15
CA GLN A 57 22.90 7.03 -12.61
C GLN A 57 21.51 7.10 -12.02
N THR A 58 20.48 6.93 -12.86
CA THR A 58 19.10 6.76 -12.38
C THR A 58 18.65 5.31 -12.53
N VAL A 59 18.10 4.74 -11.47
CA VAL A 59 17.51 3.39 -11.45
C VAL A 59 16.05 3.51 -11.07
N MET A 60 15.17 2.83 -11.79
CA MET A 60 13.72 2.87 -11.54
C MET A 60 13.18 1.45 -11.33
N PHE A 61 12.50 1.24 -10.23
CA PHE A 61 11.75 0.02 -9.94
C PHE A 61 10.25 0.30 -10.00
N SER A 62 9.51 -0.59 -10.61
CA SER A 62 8.05 -0.53 -10.70
C SER A 62 7.46 -1.93 -10.74
N ALA A 63 6.36 -2.16 -10.04
CA ALA A 63 5.63 -3.43 -10.11
C ALA A 63 4.85 -3.56 -11.43
N THR A 64 4.50 -2.44 -12.06
CA THR A 64 3.75 -2.41 -13.32
C THR A 64 4.50 -1.57 -14.36
N MET A 65 4.32 -1.91 -15.64
CA MET A 65 4.89 -1.17 -16.77
C MET A 65 3.78 -0.77 -17.78
N ASN A 66 2.76 -0.09 -17.25
CA ASN A 66 1.70 0.48 -18.10
C ASN A 66 2.23 1.69 -18.91
N ASP A 67 1.43 2.20 -19.85
CA ASP A 67 1.82 3.30 -20.74
C ASP A 67 2.26 4.57 -20.00
N LYS A 68 1.67 4.83 -18.82
CA LYS A 68 2.02 6.01 -18.00
C LYS A 68 3.41 5.85 -17.39
N VAL A 69 3.69 4.66 -16.80
CA VAL A 69 5.00 4.33 -16.22
C VAL A 69 6.08 4.31 -17.30
N ARG A 70 5.76 3.75 -18.47
CA ARG A 70 6.67 3.74 -19.63
C ARG A 70 7.01 5.17 -20.08
N LYS A 71 6.02 6.06 -20.21
CA LYS A 71 6.25 7.47 -20.53
C LYS A 71 7.11 8.16 -19.48
N LEU A 72 6.88 7.87 -18.21
CA LEU A 72 7.69 8.40 -17.12
C LEU A 72 9.14 7.91 -17.21
N SER A 73 9.36 6.62 -17.43
CA SER A 73 10.71 6.06 -17.56
C SER A 73 11.49 6.72 -18.70
N MET A 74 10.86 6.90 -19.87
CA MET A 74 11.49 7.58 -21.01
C MET A 74 11.78 9.06 -20.75
N ALA A 75 11.04 9.72 -19.86
CA ALA A 75 11.27 11.11 -19.51
C ALA A 75 12.37 11.30 -18.46
N LEU A 76 12.58 10.32 -17.59
CA LEU A 76 13.48 10.41 -16.43
C LEU A 76 14.79 9.66 -16.61
N LEU A 77 14.82 8.62 -17.45
CA LEU A 77 16.00 7.77 -17.64
C LEU A 77 16.73 8.13 -18.94
N LYS A 78 18.04 8.06 -18.93
CA LYS A 78 18.89 8.24 -20.10
C LYS A 78 19.25 6.87 -20.65
N GLU A 79 18.79 6.53 -21.87
CA GLU A 79 19.06 5.26 -22.55
C GLU A 79 18.90 4.04 -21.62
N PRO A 80 17.70 3.84 -21.01
CA PRO A 80 17.54 2.82 -19.99
C PRO A 80 17.62 1.41 -20.56
N GLU A 81 18.32 0.54 -19.85
CA GLU A 81 18.18 -0.91 -20.00
C GLU A 81 16.96 -1.38 -19.21
N PHE A 82 16.11 -2.17 -19.88
CA PHE A 82 14.93 -2.76 -19.25
C PHE A 82 15.24 -4.18 -18.81
N VAL A 83 15.15 -4.41 -17.51
CA VAL A 83 15.22 -5.75 -16.94
C VAL A 83 13.83 -6.11 -16.46
N GLU A 84 13.19 -7.06 -17.14
CA GLU A 84 11.88 -7.58 -16.75
C GLU A 84 12.08 -8.97 -16.14
N GLN A 85 11.63 -9.12 -14.91
CA GLN A 85 11.54 -10.42 -14.30
C GLN A 85 10.24 -11.07 -14.76
N GLU A 86 10.31 -12.28 -15.35
CA GLU A 86 9.12 -13.03 -15.71
C GLU A 86 8.18 -13.09 -14.51
N ARG A 87 6.98 -12.58 -14.68
CA ARG A 87 5.92 -12.66 -13.67
C ARG A 87 5.54 -14.13 -13.49
N LYS A 88 6.16 -14.80 -12.55
CA LYS A 88 5.51 -15.98 -11.97
C LYS A 88 4.14 -15.49 -11.51
N THR A 89 3.10 -16.08 -12.06
CA THR A 89 1.66 -15.76 -11.89
C THR A 89 1.37 -14.69 -10.83
N MET A 90 0.76 -13.55 -11.22
CA MET A 90 0.60 -12.33 -10.40
C MET A 90 -0.10 -12.58 -9.04
N VAL A 91 -0.63 -13.77 -8.84
CA VAL A 91 -1.26 -14.25 -7.62
C VAL A 91 -0.65 -15.59 -7.29
N ALA A 92 -0.16 -15.79 -6.08
CA ALA A 92 0.38 -17.07 -5.65
C ALA A 92 -0.68 -18.16 -5.86
N GLU A 93 -0.30 -19.28 -6.47
CA GLU A 93 -1.20 -20.43 -6.73
C GLU A 93 -1.84 -20.99 -5.46
N THR A 94 -1.28 -20.65 -4.30
CA THR A 94 -1.77 -21.02 -2.97
C THR A 94 -3.00 -20.25 -2.52
N ILE A 95 -3.39 -19.15 -3.21
CA ILE A 95 -4.49 -18.30 -2.79
C ILE A 95 -5.81 -18.73 -3.43
N SER A 96 -6.77 -19.13 -2.62
CA SER A 96 -8.13 -19.42 -3.10
C SER A 96 -8.99 -18.15 -3.13
N HIS A 97 -9.71 -17.94 -4.23
CA HIS A 97 -10.58 -16.78 -4.42
C HIS A 97 -12.05 -17.17 -4.28
N LYS A 98 -12.81 -16.39 -3.52
CA LYS A 98 -14.27 -16.54 -3.41
C LYS A 98 -14.96 -15.22 -3.75
N LEU A 99 -15.94 -15.26 -4.64
CA LEU A 99 -16.79 -14.12 -4.95
C LEU A 99 -18.18 -14.34 -4.33
N MET A 100 -18.63 -13.37 -3.53
CA MET A 100 -19.95 -13.42 -2.89
C MET A 100 -20.83 -12.29 -3.40
N ASN A 101 -21.95 -12.64 -4.04
CA ASN A 101 -22.92 -11.65 -4.50
C ASN A 101 -23.86 -11.30 -3.34
N VAL A 102 -23.88 -10.03 -2.94
CA VAL A 102 -24.64 -9.54 -1.78
C VAL A 102 -25.23 -8.16 -2.04
N ARG A 103 -26.47 -7.94 -1.58
CA ARG A 103 -27.06 -6.59 -1.63
C ARG A 103 -26.34 -5.64 -0.69
N ARG A 104 -26.19 -4.38 -1.09
CA ARG A 104 -25.46 -3.36 -0.32
C ARG A 104 -25.86 -3.29 1.15
N LYS A 105 -27.15 -3.38 1.46
CA LYS A 105 -27.69 -3.32 2.84
C LYS A 105 -27.26 -4.50 3.72
N ASN A 106 -26.93 -5.65 3.14
CA ASN A 106 -26.56 -6.87 3.86
C ASN A 106 -25.04 -7.12 3.87
N LYS A 107 -24.22 -6.20 3.31
CA LYS A 107 -22.78 -6.40 3.21
C LYS A 107 -22.10 -6.52 4.57
N ILE A 108 -22.53 -5.74 5.55
CA ILE A 108 -21.93 -5.77 6.89
C ILE A 108 -22.30 -7.07 7.62
N ASP A 109 -23.54 -7.52 7.49
CA ASP A 109 -24.00 -8.77 8.12
C ASP A 109 -23.22 -9.98 7.56
N LEU A 110 -23.05 -10.01 6.22
CA LEU A 110 -22.20 -11.03 5.59
C LEU A 110 -20.74 -10.95 6.06
N LEU A 111 -20.18 -9.74 6.19
CA LEU A 111 -18.82 -9.57 6.67
C LEU A 111 -18.68 -10.09 8.11
N VAL A 112 -19.64 -9.78 8.99
CA VAL A 112 -19.67 -10.29 10.37
C VAL A 112 -19.74 -11.82 10.36
N GLN A 113 -20.61 -12.41 9.55
CA GLN A 113 -20.73 -13.86 9.43
C GLN A 113 -19.44 -14.52 8.96
N ILE A 114 -18.75 -13.95 7.95
CA ILE A 114 -17.45 -14.44 7.49
C ILE A 114 -16.41 -14.37 8.62
N LEU A 115 -16.33 -13.25 9.33
CA LEU A 115 -15.33 -13.02 10.38
C LEU A 115 -15.56 -13.86 11.66
N GLN A 116 -16.71 -14.48 11.79
CA GLN A 116 -17.00 -15.47 12.86
C GLN A 116 -16.40 -16.85 12.58
N ASP A 117 -15.94 -17.11 11.35
CA ASP A 117 -15.26 -18.36 11.01
C ASP A 117 -13.98 -18.51 11.84
N GLU A 118 -13.85 -19.65 12.51
CA GLU A 118 -12.70 -19.96 13.39
C GLU A 118 -11.40 -20.12 12.60
N THR A 119 -11.47 -20.45 11.32
CA THR A 119 -10.29 -20.56 10.45
C THR A 119 -9.64 -19.22 10.16
N ILE A 120 -10.34 -18.12 10.43
CA ILE A 120 -9.80 -16.76 10.27
C ILE A 120 -8.96 -16.39 11.49
N GLU A 121 -7.66 -16.43 11.35
CA GLU A 121 -6.71 -16.00 12.37
C GLU A 121 -6.51 -14.48 12.34
N LYS A 122 -6.15 -13.94 11.18
CA LYS A 122 -6.01 -12.50 10.91
C LYS A 122 -6.69 -12.16 9.60
N ALA A 123 -7.55 -11.14 9.61
CA ALA A 123 -8.23 -10.65 8.41
C ALA A 123 -7.85 -9.20 8.10
N LEU A 124 -7.53 -8.94 6.84
CA LEU A 124 -7.34 -7.60 6.30
C LEU A 124 -8.54 -7.27 5.41
N VAL A 125 -9.32 -6.26 5.80
CA VAL A 125 -10.55 -5.83 5.10
C VAL A 125 -10.28 -4.52 4.37
N PHE A 126 -10.50 -4.49 3.06
CA PHE A 126 -10.26 -3.31 2.24
C PHE A 126 -11.51 -2.48 2.00
N SER A 127 -11.41 -1.19 2.31
CA SER A 127 -12.36 -0.14 1.97
C SER A 127 -11.72 0.89 1.03
N ARG A 128 -12.51 1.45 0.10
CA ARG A 128 -12.02 2.46 -0.85
C ARG A 128 -11.74 3.81 -0.21
N THR A 129 -12.45 4.16 0.87
CA THR A 129 -12.35 5.49 1.50
C THR A 129 -11.96 5.40 2.96
N LYS A 130 -11.32 6.46 3.48
CA LYS A 130 -10.96 6.61 4.89
C LYS A 130 -12.18 6.57 5.80
N LEU A 131 -13.24 7.31 5.43
CA LEU A 131 -14.51 7.34 6.16
C LEU A 131 -15.20 5.96 6.12
N GLY A 132 -15.16 5.28 4.97
CA GLY A 132 -15.65 3.91 4.83
C GLY A 132 -14.92 2.94 5.76
N ALA A 133 -13.60 3.04 5.87
CA ALA A 133 -12.81 2.20 6.76
C ALA A 133 -13.19 2.40 8.24
N ASP A 134 -13.35 3.65 8.67
CA ASP A 134 -13.78 3.94 10.05
C ASP A 134 -15.21 3.50 10.32
N ASN A 135 -16.14 3.67 9.37
CA ASN A 135 -17.51 3.23 9.49
C ASN A 135 -17.62 1.70 9.61
N ILE A 136 -16.96 0.96 8.72
CA ILE A 136 -16.90 -0.51 8.78
C ILE A 136 -16.30 -0.96 10.12
N CYS A 137 -15.20 -0.35 10.55
CA CYS A 137 -14.56 -0.65 11.82
C CYS A 137 -15.53 -0.41 13.00
N GLY A 138 -16.29 0.68 13.00
CA GLY A 138 -17.29 0.99 14.03
C GLY A 138 -18.39 -0.06 14.09
N LEU A 139 -18.97 -0.44 12.96
CA LEU A 139 -20.01 -1.47 12.86
C LEU A 139 -19.50 -2.85 13.30
N LEU A 140 -18.27 -3.22 12.93
CA LEU A 140 -17.67 -4.47 13.38
C LEU A 140 -17.37 -4.47 14.89
N LYS A 141 -16.90 -3.37 15.45
CA LYS A 141 -16.71 -3.24 16.91
C LYS A 141 -17.99 -3.42 17.69
N GLU A 142 -19.09 -2.90 17.17
CA GLU A 142 -20.42 -3.07 17.74
C GLU A 142 -20.87 -4.55 17.67
N ALA A 143 -20.74 -5.16 16.49
CA ALA A 143 -21.12 -6.56 16.28
C ALA A 143 -20.28 -7.54 17.12
N PHE A 144 -19.02 -7.22 17.40
CA PHE A 144 -18.11 -8.06 18.17
C PHE A 144 -17.88 -7.58 19.62
N ARG A 145 -18.76 -6.69 20.14
CA ARG A 145 -18.62 -6.08 21.48
C ARG A 145 -18.39 -7.09 22.57
N ASP A 146 -19.18 -8.14 22.61
CA ASP A 146 -19.19 -9.18 23.64
C ASP A 146 -18.31 -10.39 23.29
N THR A 147 -17.35 -10.21 22.37
CA THR A 147 -16.44 -11.25 21.92
C THR A 147 -14.97 -10.83 22.13
N PRO A 148 -14.01 -11.78 22.10
CA PRO A 148 -12.60 -11.45 22.15
C PRO A 148 -12.05 -10.81 20.84
N VAL A 149 -12.85 -10.75 19.79
CA VAL A 149 -12.42 -10.21 18.48
C VAL A 149 -12.19 -8.71 18.56
N ARG A 150 -10.95 -8.30 18.33
CA ARG A 150 -10.59 -6.88 18.27
C ARG A 150 -10.45 -6.43 16.82
N VAL A 151 -11.03 -5.26 16.55
CA VAL A 151 -11.07 -4.62 15.23
C VAL A 151 -10.43 -3.24 15.30
N ASP A 152 -9.56 -2.92 14.36
CA ASP A 152 -8.99 -1.59 14.20
C ASP A 152 -9.10 -1.13 12.75
N SER A 153 -9.01 0.19 12.50
CA SER A 153 -8.94 0.77 11.16
C SER A 153 -7.64 1.54 10.95
N ILE A 154 -7.10 1.47 9.73
CA ILE A 154 -5.88 2.20 9.35
C ILE A 154 -6.08 2.93 8.03
N HIS A 155 -5.76 4.25 8.01
CA HIS A 155 -5.83 5.11 6.83
C HIS A 155 -4.96 6.35 7.02
N GLY A 156 -4.80 7.17 5.98
CA GLY A 156 -3.87 8.29 5.94
C GLY A 156 -4.13 9.40 6.99
N ASP A 157 -5.38 9.59 7.44
CA ASP A 157 -5.72 10.65 8.41
C ASP A 157 -5.36 10.27 9.87
N LYS A 158 -5.00 9.02 10.12
CA LYS A 158 -4.54 8.62 11.47
C LYS A 158 -3.10 9.09 11.69
N LYS A 159 -2.86 9.65 12.89
CA LYS A 159 -1.52 10.07 13.32
C LYS A 159 -0.53 8.91 13.23
N GLN A 160 0.71 9.19 12.85
CA GLN A 160 1.74 8.16 12.65
C GLN A 160 1.89 7.22 13.85
N ARG A 161 1.98 7.75 15.07
CA ARG A 161 2.05 6.94 16.32
C ARG A 161 0.86 5.98 16.47
N THR A 162 -0.34 6.43 16.08
CA THR A 162 -1.55 5.58 16.12
C THR A 162 -1.45 4.45 15.11
N ARG A 163 -0.98 4.75 13.88
CA ARG A 163 -0.78 3.75 12.83
C ARG A 163 0.22 2.68 13.27
N GLU A 164 1.35 3.09 13.82
CA GLU A 164 2.39 2.17 14.36
C GLU A 164 1.85 1.26 15.45
N LYS A 165 1.06 1.82 16.39
CA LYS A 165 0.41 1.03 17.47
C LYS A 165 -0.59 0.02 16.91
N ILE A 166 -1.41 0.41 15.93
CA ILE A 166 -2.39 -0.47 15.27
C ILE A 166 -1.66 -1.63 14.57
N LEU A 167 -0.64 -1.32 13.77
CA LEU A 167 0.15 -2.33 13.06
C LEU A 167 0.87 -3.28 14.03
N LEU A 168 1.44 -2.76 15.10
CA LEU A 168 2.06 -3.58 16.13
C LEU A 168 1.06 -4.54 16.79
N ASN A 169 -0.16 -4.07 17.09
CA ASN A 169 -1.21 -4.91 17.66
C ASN A 169 -1.67 -5.98 16.66
N PHE A 170 -1.80 -5.64 15.38
CA PHE A 170 -2.17 -6.57 14.33
C PHE A 170 -1.08 -7.63 14.09
N ARG A 171 0.20 -7.23 14.03
CA ARG A 171 1.34 -8.17 13.96
C ARG A 171 1.32 -9.16 15.13
N LYS A 172 1.12 -8.68 16.35
CA LYS A 172 1.09 -9.50 17.57
C LYS A 172 -0.20 -10.32 17.76
N GLY A 173 -1.14 -10.29 16.78
CA GLY A 173 -2.42 -11.01 16.88
C GLY A 173 -3.38 -10.46 17.96
N ARG A 174 -3.09 -9.28 18.52
CA ARG A 174 -4.00 -8.61 19.49
C ARG A 174 -5.22 -8.00 18.81
N THR A 175 -5.08 -7.61 17.55
CA THR A 175 -6.16 -7.19 16.65
C THR A 175 -6.34 -8.31 15.64
N LYS A 176 -7.53 -8.91 15.57
CA LYS A 176 -7.87 -9.99 14.62
C LYS A 176 -8.25 -9.43 13.24
N VAL A 177 -8.94 -8.28 13.22
CA VAL A 177 -9.47 -7.68 12.00
C VAL A 177 -8.91 -6.26 11.82
N LEU A 178 -8.25 -6.02 10.71
CA LEU A 178 -7.76 -4.70 10.33
C LEU A 178 -8.51 -4.19 9.09
N VAL A 179 -9.23 -3.07 9.23
CA VAL A 179 -9.89 -2.40 8.09
C VAL A 179 -8.97 -1.33 7.54
N ALA A 180 -8.63 -1.39 6.26
CA ALA A 180 -7.62 -0.53 5.66
C ALA A 180 -8.06 0.08 4.33
N THR A 181 -7.49 1.24 4.01
CA THR A 181 -7.50 1.78 2.64
C THR A 181 -6.26 1.29 1.88
N ASP A 182 -6.30 1.26 0.54
CA ASP A 182 -5.17 0.82 -0.29
C ASP A 182 -3.86 1.52 0.08
N VAL A 183 -3.89 2.85 0.19
CA VAL A 183 -2.70 3.66 0.54
C VAL A 183 -2.11 3.27 1.89
N ALA A 184 -2.94 2.99 2.87
CA ALA A 184 -2.47 2.63 4.21
C ALA A 184 -2.06 1.16 4.33
N ALA A 185 -2.62 0.29 3.50
CA ALA A 185 -2.29 -1.13 3.48
C ALA A 185 -1.03 -1.46 2.66
N ARG A 186 -0.64 -0.57 1.75
CA ARG A 186 0.62 -0.71 1.02
C ARG A 186 1.80 -0.66 1.99
N GLY A 187 2.71 -1.62 1.86
CA GLY A 187 3.85 -1.74 2.77
C GLY A 187 3.50 -2.30 4.16
N ILE A 188 2.27 -2.80 4.38
CA ILE A 188 1.99 -3.63 5.55
C ILE A 188 2.69 -4.97 5.35
N ASP A 189 3.81 -5.10 6.03
CA ASP A 189 4.56 -6.35 6.15
C ASP A 189 4.13 -7.03 7.45
N VAL A 190 3.12 -7.89 7.33
CA VAL A 190 2.55 -8.65 8.46
C VAL A 190 2.33 -10.09 8.05
N ASP A 191 3.09 -10.98 8.65
CA ASP A 191 2.94 -12.42 8.44
C ASP A 191 1.63 -12.96 9.02
N GLY A 192 1.16 -14.06 8.42
CA GLY A 192 0.02 -14.81 8.92
C GLY A 192 -1.32 -14.10 8.72
N ILE A 193 -1.46 -13.26 7.69
CA ILE A 193 -2.78 -12.80 7.26
C ILE A 193 -3.45 -13.98 6.55
N SER A 194 -4.39 -14.61 7.22
CA SER A 194 -5.11 -15.77 6.69
C SER A 194 -6.15 -15.39 5.64
N HIS A 195 -6.74 -14.20 5.74
CA HIS A 195 -7.80 -13.76 4.83
C HIS A 195 -7.66 -12.29 4.43
N VAL A 196 -7.81 -12.05 3.14
CA VAL A 196 -7.97 -10.70 2.57
C VAL A 196 -9.40 -10.56 2.06
N ILE A 197 -10.12 -9.58 2.56
CA ILE A 197 -11.53 -9.35 2.22
C ILE A 197 -11.67 -8.01 1.50
N ASN A 198 -12.01 -8.05 0.23
CA ASN A 198 -12.37 -6.87 -0.53
C ASN A 198 -13.83 -6.50 -0.24
N TYR A 199 -14.09 -5.73 0.83
CA TYR A 199 -15.43 -5.22 1.11
C TYR A 199 -15.96 -4.35 -0.03
N GLU A 200 -15.04 -3.61 -0.65
CA GLU A 200 -15.26 -2.92 -1.91
C GLU A 200 -14.13 -3.30 -2.87
N LEU A 201 -14.51 -3.80 -4.04
CA LEU A 201 -13.52 -4.09 -5.08
C LEU A 201 -12.77 -2.82 -5.48
N PRO A 202 -11.48 -2.90 -5.74
CA PRO A 202 -10.72 -1.78 -6.29
C PRO A 202 -11.20 -1.46 -7.71
N ILE A 203 -10.98 -0.22 -8.15
CA ILE A 203 -11.32 0.21 -9.51
C ILE A 203 -10.31 -0.41 -10.49
N GLU A 204 -9.04 -0.46 -10.12
CA GLU A 204 -7.95 -0.96 -10.94
C GLU A 204 -7.61 -2.40 -10.57
N ALA A 205 -7.43 -3.25 -11.58
CA ALA A 205 -7.09 -4.67 -11.41
C ALA A 205 -5.75 -4.86 -10.67
N GLU A 206 -4.79 -3.98 -10.91
CA GLU A 206 -3.48 -3.99 -10.26
C GLU A 206 -3.59 -3.85 -8.74
N ASN A 207 -4.48 -2.97 -8.26
CA ASN A 207 -4.74 -2.83 -6.82
C ASN A 207 -5.33 -4.12 -6.22
N TYR A 208 -6.10 -4.89 -7.01
CA TYR A 208 -6.58 -6.20 -6.56
C TYR A 208 -5.42 -7.16 -6.28
N VAL A 209 -4.47 -7.24 -7.18
CA VAL A 209 -3.27 -8.08 -7.03
C VAL A 209 -2.45 -7.67 -5.80
N HIS A 210 -2.23 -6.36 -5.62
CA HIS A 210 -1.52 -5.82 -4.46
C HIS A 210 -2.22 -6.10 -3.13
N ARG A 211 -3.58 -6.12 -3.12
CA ARG A 211 -4.35 -6.48 -1.93
C ARG A 211 -4.23 -7.96 -1.61
N VAL A 212 -4.40 -8.79 -2.63
CA VAL A 212 -4.36 -10.25 -2.48
C VAL A 212 -2.97 -10.72 -2.06
N GLY A 213 -1.91 -10.12 -2.58
CA GLY A 213 -0.53 -10.40 -2.19
C GLY A 213 -0.16 -10.03 -0.74
N ARG A 214 -1.13 -9.72 0.12
CA ARG A 214 -0.95 -9.59 1.58
C ARG A 214 -1.17 -10.91 2.32
N THR A 215 -1.64 -11.94 1.63
CA THR A 215 -1.79 -13.32 2.13
C THR A 215 -1.09 -14.29 1.17
N GLY A 216 -0.68 -15.46 1.61
CA GLY A 216 -0.01 -16.48 0.80
C GLY A 216 1.40 -16.76 1.24
#